data_f9e00032ed852c061811ea7e1a1be75d
#
_entry.id   f9e00032ed852c061811ea7e1a1be75d
#
_cell.length_a   1.000
_cell.length_b   1.000
_cell.length_c   1.000
_cell.angle_alpha   90.00
_cell.angle_beta   90.00
_cell.angle_gamma   90.00
#
_symmetry.space_group_name_H-M   'P 1'
#
loop_
_entity.id
_entity.type
_entity.pdbx_description
1 polymer ?
#
loop_
_entity_poly.entity_id
_entity_poly.type
_entity_poly.pdbx_seq_one_letter_code
_entity_poly.pdbx_strand_id
1 'polypeptide(L)'
;MYNYFGDLMQTLKNTIESEIEIKKSRFISIIKNIQSIEEFNTCIEELKVNYPKATHYCYGYICGNIERFSDDGEPGGTAGAPILNVLKKENLNNICCVVIRYFGGIKLGAGGLVRAYTKSVTEALKSTEFIELEIGYKVRISFQYSQEKQINYILNNSKVLNKEFLENVVYTVLINDKVLEKLNNYDLEILEKLYIEKV
;
A
#
# COMPACT_ATOMS: atom_id res chain seq x y z
N MET A 1 -11.19 14.67 9.90
CA MET A 1 -10.48 15.38 11.00
C MET A 1 -9.05 14.82 10.95
N TYR A 2 -8.12 15.57 10.37
CA TYR A 2 -6.74 15.15 10.21
C TYR A 2 -6.06 15.14 11.57
N ASN A 3 -5.49 14.00 11.98
CA ASN A 3 -4.63 13.94 13.17
C ASN A 3 -3.35 14.72 12.90
N TYR A 4 -3.30 15.93 13.44
CA TYR A 4 -2.12 16.80 13.52
C TYR A 4 -1.23 16.34 14.69
N PHE A 5 -0.67 15.15 14.64
CA PHE A 5 0.51 14.77 15.43
C PHE A 5 1.26 13.73 14.63
N GLY A 6 2.50 14.01 14.38
CA GLY A 6 3.51 13.35 13.59
C GLY A 6 3.70 11.86 13.74
N ASP A 7 2.67 11.07 13.59
CA ASP A 7 2.82 9.63 13.44
C ASP A 7 3.39 9.38 12.05
N LEU A 8 4.60 8.87 12.00
CA LEU A 8 5.29 8.50 10.78
C LEU A 8 4.43 7.49 10.03
N MET A 9 3.95 7.89 8.85
CA MET A 9 3.32 6.95 7.92
C MET A 9 4.38 5.99 7.44
N GLN A 10 4.02 4.71 7.29
CA GLN A 10 4.95 3.68 6.86
C GLN A 10 4.27 2.67 5.93
N THR A 11 5.09 1.91 5.23
CA THR A 11 4.65 0.79 4.39
C THR A 11 5.58 -0.40 4.61
N LEU A 12 5.33 -1.53 3.95
CA LEU A 12 6.19 -2.70 4.06
C LEU A 12 7.40 -2.61 3.13
N LYS A 13 8.53 -3.16 3.57
CA LYS A 13 9.68 -3.38 2.69
C LYS A 13 9.44 -4.53 1.71
N ASN A 14 8.81 -5.61 2.15
CA ASN A 14 8.57 -6.81 1.36
C ASN A 14 7.15 -7.33 1.57
N THR A 15 6.65 -8.11 0.61
CA THR A 15 5.40 -8.85 0.78
C THR A 15 5.53 -9.87 1.91
N ILE A 16 4.50 -10.00 2.73
CA ILE A 16 4.41 -10.95 3.83
C ILE A 16 3.37 -11.99 3.51
N GLU A 17 3.69 -13.24 3.80
CA GLU A 17 2.74 -14.34 3.90
C GLU A 17 2.88 -14.97 5.28
N SER A 18 1.76 -15.13 5.98
CA SER A 18 1.72 -15.76 7.31
C SER A 18 0.44 -16.56 7.48
N GLU A 19 0.54 -17.72 8.10
CA GLU A 19 -0.62 -18.58 8.37
C GLU A 19 -0.78 -18.81 9.86
N ILE A 20 -2.03 -18.75 10.33
CA ILE A 20 -2.42 -19.19 11.67
C ILE A 20 -3.60 -20.17 11.58
N GLU A 21 -3.70 -21.09 12.53
CA GLU A 21 -4.85 -21.96 12.68
C GLU A 21 -5.62 -21.61 13.96
N ILE A 22 -6.95 -21.46 13.84
CA ILE A 22 -7.87 -21.22 14.97
C ILE A 22 -9.09 -22.13 14.81
N LYS A 23 -9.31 -23.04 15.77
CA LYS A 23 -10.42 -24.02 15.74
C LYS A 23 -10.51 -24.74 14.39
N LYS A 24 -9.41 -25.26 13.91
CA LYS A 24 -9.28 -25.95 12.62
C LYS A 24 -9.53 -25.08 11.37
N SER A 25 -9.91 -23.81 11.51
CA SER A 25 -9.92 -22.87 10.40
C SER A 25 -8.52 -22.33 10.16
N ARG A 26 -8.07 -22.32 8.90
CA ARG A 26 -6.81 -21.72 8.48
C ARG A 26 -7.06 -20.30 8.03
N PHE A 27 -6.21 -19.38 8.49
CA PHE A 27 -6.21 -17.98 8.10
C PHE A 27 -4.83 -17.65 7.53
N ILE A 28 -4.77 -17.38 6.24
CA ILE A 28 -3.52 -17.02 5.54
C ILE A 28 -3.59 -15.53 5.24
N SER A 29 -2.72 -14.75 5.87
CA SER A 29 -2.59 -13.31 5.65
C SER A 29 -1.53 -13.02 4.61
N ILE A 30 -1.91 -12.36 3.52
CA ILE A 30 -1.00 -11.83 2.51
C ILE A 30 -1.06 -10.30 2.63
N ILE A 31 0.09 -9.68 2.96
CA ILE A 31 0.20 -8.24 3.09
C ILE A 31 1.22 -7.73 2.08
N LYS A 32 0.82 -6.79 1.22
CA LYS A 32 1.61 -6.33 0.07
C LYS A 32 1.46 -4.82 -0.12
N ASN A 33 2.53 -4.17 -0.54
CA ASN A 33 2.47 -2.78 -1.01
C ASN A 33 1.65 -2.69 -2.29
N ILE A 34 0.89 -1.62 -2.39
CA ILE A 34 0.14 -1.24 -3.60
C ILE A 34 0.31 0.26 -3.84
N GLN A 35 0.44 0.64 -5.10
CA GLN A 35 0.52 2.04 -5.51
C GLN A 35 -0.78 2.53 -6.16
N SER A 36 -1.69 1.61 -6.46
CA SER A 36 -2.99 1.92 -7.06
C SER A 36 -4.04 0.87 -6.72
N ILE A 37 -5.33 1.21 -7.00
CA ILE A 37 -6.45 0.28 -6.86
C ILE A 37 -6.36 -0.86 -7.88
N GLU A 38 -5.81 -0.59 -9.06
CA GLU A 38 -5.59 -1.58 -10.11
C GLU A 38 -4.59 -2.65 -9.66
N GLU A 39 -3.53 -2.26 -8.96
CA GLU A 39 -2.59 -3.23 -8.36
C GLU A 39 -3.25 -4.10 -7.29
N PHE A 40 -4.14 -3.52 -6.46
CA PHE A 40 -4.95 -4.30 -5.53
C PHE A 40 -5.86 -5.28 -6.26
N ASN A 41 -6.58 -4.85 -7.31
CA ASN A 41 -7.47 -5.72 -8.08
C ASN A 41 -6.70 -6.88 -8.71
N THR A 42 -5.54 -6.62 -9.28
CA THR A 42 -4.65 -7.66 -9.81
C THR A 42 -4.24 -8.64 -8.71
N CYS A 43 -3.82 -8.14 -7.56
CA CYS A 43 -3.40 -8.95 -6.41
C CYS A 43 -4.52 -9.90 -5.94
N ILE A 44 -5.76 -9.40 -5.76
CA ILE A 44 -6.86 -10.25 -5.27
C ILE A 44 -7.23 -11.36 -6.27
N GLU A 45 -7.17 -11.09 -7.58
CA GLU A 45 -7.42 -12.11 -8.61
C GLU A 45 -6.29 -13.16 -8.65
N GLU A 46 -5.03 -12.78 -8.53
CA GLU A 46 -3.90 -13.70 -8.40
C GLU A 46 -4.07 -14.62 -7.18
N LEU A 47 -4.49 -14.06 -6.04
CA LEU A 47 -4.71 -14.82 -4.80
C LEU A 47 -5.86 -15.82 -4.94
N LYS A 48 -6.94 -15.50 -5.63
CA LYS A 48 -8.02 -16.44 -5.91
C LYS A 48 -7.56 -17.63 -6.76
N VAL A 49 -6.63 -17.39 -7.68
CA VAL A 49 -6.01 -18.47 -8.49
C VAL A 49 -5.06 -19.33 -7.66
N ASN A 50 -4.21 -18.70 -6.84
CA ASN A 50 -3.18 -19.39 -6.07
C ASN A 50 -3.73 -20.15 -4.86
N TYR A 51 -4.84 -19.69 -4.28
CA TYR A 51 -5.51 -20.29 -3.12
C TYR A 51 -6.92 -20.76 -3.47
N PRO A 52 -7.11 -21.68 -4.42
CA PRO A 52 -8.44 -22.09 -4.86
C PRO A 52 -9.21 -22.78 -3.73
N LYS A 53 -10.54 -22.72 -3.81
CA LYS A 53 -11.47 -23.34 -2.84
C LYS A 53 -11.41 -22.77 -1.42
N ALA A 54 -10.80 -21.61 -1.21
CA ALA A 54 -10.94 -20.90 0.05
C ALA A 54 -12.41 -20.51 0.27
N THR A 55 -12.80 -20.44 1.54
CA THR A 55 -14.18 -20.09 1.90
C THR A 55 -14.42 -18.59 1.74
N HIS A 56 -13.41 -17.77 2.07
CA HIS A 56 -13.48 -16.31 2.03
C HIS A 56 -12.12 -15.70 1.72
N TYR A 57 -12.12 -14.55 1.00
CA TYR A 57 -10.97 -13.70 0.72
C TYR A 57 -11.26 -12.30 1.27
N CYS A 58 -11.25 -12.19 2.61
CA CYS A 58 -11.54 -10.92 3.27
C CYS A 58 -10.35 -9.97 3.17
N TYR A 59 -10.60 -8.68 2.98
CA TYR A 59 -9.51 -7.74 2.80
C TYR A 59 -9.75 -6.38 3.44
N GLY A 60 -8.66 -5.67 3.70
CA GLY A 60 -8.61 -4.23 3.92
C GLY A 60 -7.43 -3.63 3.17
N TYR A 61 -7.57 -2.44 2.60
CA TYR A 61 -6.47 -1.71 2.01
C TYR A 61 -6.56 -0.20 2.27
N ILE A 62 -5.39 0.43 2.23
CA ILE A 62 -5.21 1.88 2.31
C ILE A 62 -4.27 2.27 1.17
N CYS A 63 -4.75 3.12 0.26
CA CYS A 63 -3.97 3.63 -0.86
C CYS A 63 -4.16 5.15 -0.93
N GLY A 64 -3.15 5.90 -0.50
CA GLY A 64 -3.25 7.34 -0.31
C GLY A 64 -4.36 7.70 0.69
N ASN A 65 -5.39 8.39 0.21
CA ASN A 65 -6.56 8.78 1.01
C ASN A 65 -7.76 7.81 0.87
N ILE A 66 -7.58 6.71 0.15
CA ILE A 66 -8.65 5.74 -0.12
C ILE A 66 -8.51 4.56 0.83
N GLU A 67 -9.53 4.32 1.62
CA GLU A 67 -9.65 3.16 2.51
C GLU A 67 -10.83 2.30 2.04
N ARG A 68 -10.64 0.99 1.93
CA ARG A 68 -11.71 0.02 1.60
C ARG A 68 -11.50 -1.28 2.35
N PHE A 69 -12.58 -2.00 2.54
CA PHE A 69 -12.56 -3.36 3.08
C PHE A 69 -13.72 -4.20 2.54
N SER A 70 -13.59 -5.52 2.69
CA SER A 70 -14.66 -6.47 2.38
C SER A 70 -14.62 -7.65 3.34
N ASP A 71 -15.79 -8.08 3.76
CA ASP A 71 -15.98 -9.30 4.56
C ASP A 71 -16.11 -10.55 3.69
N ASP A 72 -16.26 -10.43 2.38
CA ASP A 72 -16.34 -11.52 1.39
C ASP A 72 -17.23 -12.70 1.85
N GLY A 73 -18.45 -12.40 2.31
CA GLY A 73 -19.43 -13.38 2.76
C GLY A 73 -19.31 -13.83 4.22
N GLU A 74 -18.32 -13.35 4.98
CA GLU A 74 -18.37 -13.44 6.45
C GLU A 74 -19.45 -12.51 7.01
N PRO A 75 -19.93 -12.72 8.23
CA PRO A 75 -20.88 -11.81 8.86
C PRO A 75 -20.36 -10.36 8.86
N GLY A 76 -21.24 -9.40 8.54
CA GLY A 76 -20.89 -8.01 8.36
C GLY A 76 -20.03 -7.41 9.48
N GLY A 77 -18.90 -6.80 9.13
CA GLY A 77 -17.97 -6.15 10.05
C GLY A 77 -17.09 -7.09 10.88
N THR A 78 -17.09 -8.40 10.58
CA THR A 78 -16.33 -9.37 11.40
C THR A 78 -14.97 -9.75 10.82
N ALA A 79 -14.66 -9.32 9.59
CA ALA A 79 -13.43 -9.67 8.90
C ALA A 79 -12.72 -8.44 8.31
N GLY A 80 -13.26 -7.82 7.28
CA GLY A 80 -12.63 -6.72 6.55
C GLY A 80 -12.38 -5.50 7.41
N ALA A 81 -13.36 -5.07 8.21
CA ALA A 81 -13.19 -3.95 9.13
C ALA A 81 -12.10 -4.21 10.20
N PRO A 82 -12.01 -5.37 10.87
CA PRO A 82 -10.89 -5.75 11.72
C PRO A 82 -9.54 -5.71 11.03
N ILE A 83 -9.44 -6.20 9.78
CA ILE A 83 -8.21 -6.14 8.98
C ILE A 83 -7.79 -4.68 8.77
N LEU A 84 -8.68 -3.83 8.24
CA LEU A 84 -8.40 -2.42 7.99
C LEU A 84 -8.00 -1.69 9.27
N ASN A 85 -8.66 -1.97 10.40
CA ASN A 85 -8.34 -1.35 11.68
C ASN A 85 -6.93 -1.67 12.17
N VAL A 86 -6.38 -2.87 11.89
CA VAL A 86 -4.99 -3.19 12.22
C VAL A 86 -4.05 -2.34 11.37
N LEU A 87 -4.26 -2.25 10.05
CA LEU A 87 -3.43 -1.43 9.16
C LEU A 87 -3.40 0.04 9.62
N LYS A 88 -4.55 0.57 10.02
CA LYS A 88 -4.66 1.96 10.55
C LYS A 88 -3.93 2.16 11.86
N LYS A 89 -4.01 1.21 12.79
CA LYS A 89 -3.31 1.30 14.09
C LYS A 89 -1.81 1.26 13.96
N GLU A 90 -1.31 0.57 12.95
CA GLU A 90 0.12 0.51 12.62
C GLU A 90 0.57 1.67 11.71
N ASN A 91 -0.28 2.68 11.48
CA ASN A 91 -0.02 3.85 10.61
C ASN A 91 0.48 3.46 9.20
N LEU A 92 -0.06 2.36 8.64
CA LEU A 92 0.32 1.86 7.33
C LEU A 92 -0.45 2.57 6.23
N ASN A 93 0.24 2.83 5.11
CA ASN A 93 -0.37 3.36 3.89
C ASN A 93 0.25 2.69 2.65
N ASN A 94 -0.36 2.86 1.49
CA ASN A 94 0.03 2.21 0.23
C ASN A 94 0.16 0.70 0.40
N ILE A 95 -0.87 0.08 1.00
CA ILE A 95 -0.84 -1.31 1.46
C ILE A 95 -2.19 -2.00 1.29
N CYS A 96 -2.17 -3.28 0.97
CA CYS A 96 -3.33 -4.15 1.11
C CYS A 96 -3.01 -5.36 1.99
N CYS A 97 -4.01 -5.82 2.71
CA CYS A 97 -3.98 -7.09 3.43
C CYS A 97 -5.19 -7.92 2.99
N VAL A 98 -4.93 -9.12 2.46
CA VAL A 98 -5.95 -10.12 2.17
C VAL A 98 -5.78 -11.28 3.13
N VAL A 99 -6.82 -11.61 3.86
CA VAL A 99 -6.87 -12.80 4.73
C VAL A 99 -7.74 -13.84 4.07
N ILE A 100 -7.10 -14.93 3.65
CA ILE A 100 -7.71 -16.06 2.98
C ILE A 100 -8.10 -17.10 4.04
N ARG A 101 -9.38 -17.43 4.12
CA ARG A 101 -9.87 -18.37 5.12
C ARG A 101 -10.34 -19.68 4.50
N TYR A 102 -9.88 -20.78 5.07
CA TYR A 102 -10.46 -22.12 4.89
C TYR A 102 -11.20 -22.52 6.15
N PHE A 103 -12.51 -22.75 6.06
CA PHE A 103 -13.34 -23.11 7.20
C PHE A 103 -13.03 -24.53 7.71
N GLY A 104 -12.78 -24.66 9.00
CA GLY A 104 -12.37 -25.92 9.64
C GLY A 104 -13.52 -26.70 10.27
N GLY A 105 -14.79 -26.41 9.92
CA GLY A 105 -15.96 -27.13 10.45
C GLY A 105 -16.45 -26.63 11.82
N ILE A 106 -15.71 -25.77 12.53
CA ILE A 106 -16.09 -25.24 13.85
C ILE A 106 -16.41 -23.76 13.74
N LYS A 107 -17.64 -23.35 14.02
CA LYS A 107 -18.05 -21.94 14.02
C LYS A 107 -17.36 -21.16 15.13
N LEU A 108 -16.81 -20.00 14.77
CA LEU A 108 -16.12 -19.08 15.68
C LEU A 108 -17.09 -18.11 16.38
N GLY A 109 -18.24 -17.82 15.75
CA GLY A 109 -19.15 -16.73 16.12
C GLY A 109 -18.55 -15.35 15.79
N ALA A 110 -19.39 -14.30 15.78
CA ALA A 110 -18.97 -12.95 15.35
C ALA A 110 -17.76 -12.43 16.14
N GLY A 111 -17.78 -12.45 17.45
CA GLY A 111 -16.65 -12.01 18.27
C GLY A 111 -15.39 -12.89 18.13
N GLY A 112 -15.57 -14.17 17.80
CA GLY A 112 -14.46 -15.09 17.48
C GLY A 112 -13.82 -14.78 16.14
N LEU A 113 -14.61 -14.42 15.13
CA LEU A 113 -14.13 -13.99 13.81
C LEU A 113 -13.33 -12.69 13.91
N VAL A 114 -13.87 -11.67 14.57
CA VAL A 114 -13.15 -10.39 14.79
C VAL A 114 -11.77 -10.65 15.39
N ARG A 115 -11.68 -11.45 16.45
CA ARG A 115 -10.39 -11.79 17.09
C ARG A 115 -9.49 -12.59 16.17
N ALA A 116 -10.02 -13.52 15.37
CA ALA A 116 -9.24 -14.35 14.47
C ALA A 116 -8.62 -13.52 13.34
N TYR A 117 -9.41 -12.68 12.66
CA TYR A 117 -8.90 -11.80 11.60
C TYR A 117 -7.88 -10.78 12.14
N THR A 118 -8.19 -10.10 13.25
CA THR A 118 -7.24 -9.20 13.93
C THR A 118 -5.93 -9.93 14.24
N LYS A 119 -6.00 -11.13 14.86
CA LYS A 119 -4.82 -11.90 15.22
C LYS A 119 -4.00 -12.33 13.99
N SER A 120 -4.66 -12.76 12.92
CA SER A 120 -3.98 -13.18 11.69
C SER A 120 -3.12 -12.07 11.11
N VAL A 121 -3.65 -10.83 11.05
CA VAL A 121 -2.90 -9.68 10.53
C VAL A 121 -1.81 -9.24 11.52
N THR A 122 -2.10 -9.15 12.80
CA THR A 122 -1.09 -8.73 13.80
C THR A 122 0.07 -9.71 13.92
N GLU A 123 -0.16 -11.03 13.80
CA GLU A 123 0.93 -12.02 13.78
C GLU A 123 1.79 -11.86 12.51
N ALA A 124 1.17 -11.63 11.35
CA ALA A 124 1.90 -11.40 10.11
C ALA A 124 2.83 -10.19 10.18
N LEU A 125 2.41 -9.11 10.83
CA LEU A 125 3.18 -7.87 10.94
C LEU A 125 4.36 -7.95 11.94
N LYS A 126 4.42 -8.93 12.84
CA LYS A 126 5.49 -9.03 13.85
C LYS A 126 6.90 -9.23 13.30
N SER A 127 7.03 -9.85 12.15
CA SER A 127 8.32 -10.23 11.56
C SER A 127 8.67 -9.39 10.33
N THR A 128 8.13 -8.18 10.23
CA THR A 128 8.33 -7.34 9.05
C THR A 128 9.25 -6.16 9.32
N GLU A 129 9.88 -5.67 8.25
CA GLU A 129 10.56 -4.38 8.21
C GLU A 129 9.65 -3.36 7.53
N PHE A 130 9.57 -2.18 8.13
CA PHE A 130 8.80 -1.07 7.61
C PHE A 130 9.71 -0.03 6.93
N ILE A 131 9.16 0.68 5.96
CA ILE A 131 9.76 1.82 5.29
C ILE A 131 8.93 3.06 5.65
N GLU A 132 9.60 4.13 6.08
CA GLU A 132 8.94 5.41 6.33
C GLU A 132 8.44 6.02 5.01
N LEU A 133 7.25 6.59 5.06
CA LEU A 133 6.67 7.35 3.96
C LEU A 133 6.70 8.84 4.29
N GLU A 134 6.95 9.65 3.27
CA GLU A 134 6.79 11.10 3.32
C GLU A 134 5.81 11.58 2.23
N ILE A 135 5.30 12.79 2.38
CA ILE A 135 4.51 13.43 1.34
C ILE A 135 5.43 13.74 0.15
N GLY A 136 5.00 13.34 -1.02
CA GLY A 136 5.67 13.61 -2.27
C GLY A 136 4.70 13.98 -3.38
N TYR A 137 5.28 14.16 -4.57
CA TYR A 137 4.57 14.61 -5.76
C TYR A 137 5.01 13.80 -6.97
N LYS A 138 4.02 13.38 -7.75
CA LYS A 138 4.26 12.93 -9.12
C LYS A 138 4.23 14.18 -9.98
N VAL A 139 5.36 14.48 -10.59
CA VAL A 139 5.50 15.68 -11.43
C VAL A 139 5.95 15.31 -12.83
N ARG A 140 5.53 16.13 -13.79
CA ARG A 140 6.03 16.16 -15.15
C ARG A 140 6.90 17.39 -15.31
N ILE A 141 8.16 17.23 -15.69
CA ILE A 141 9.10 18.32 -15.89
C ILE A 141 9.63 18.31 -17.32
N SER A 142 9.60 19.48 -17.99
CA SER A 142 10.10 19.69 -19.35
C SER A 142 11.33 20.59 -19.31
N PHE A 143 12.39 20.23 -20.06
CA PHE A 143 13.65 20.96 -20.09
C PHE A 143 14.42 20.69 -21.38
N GLN A 144 15.39 21.58 -21.70
CA GLN A 144 16.25 21.43 -22.87
C GLN A 144 17.31 20.34 -22.64
N TYR A 145 17.76 19.69 -23.72
CA TYR A 145 18.82 18.66 -23.68
C TYR A 145 20.10 19.12 -22.97
N SER A 146 20.46 20.41 -23.11
CA SER A 146 21.62 21.01 -22.43
C SER A 146 21.52 21.00 -20.90
N GLN A 147 20.31 20.90 -20.36
CA GLN A 147 20.01 20.94 -18.93
C GLN A 147 19.93 19.52 -18.30
N GLU A 148 19.96 18.47 -19.11
CA GLU A 148 19.72 17.10 -18.65
C GLU A 148 20.70 16.68 -17.52
N LYS A 149 21.98 17.04 -17.63
CA LYS A 149 22.98 16.72 -16.61
C LYS A 149 22.64 17.37 -15.26
N GLN A 150 22.18 18.63 -15.27
CA GLN A 150 21.80 19.35 -14.07
C GLN A 150 20.52 18.78 -13.46
N ILE A 151 19.52 18.46 -14.30
CA ILE A 151 18.27 17.83 -13.83
C ILE A 151 18.54 16.46 -13.21
N ASN A 152 19.33 15.61 -13.87
CA ASN A 152 19.70 14.30 -13.32
C ASN A 152 20.45 14.42 -11.98
N TYR A 153 21.26 15.47 -11.79
CA TYR A 153 21.92 15.73 -10.51
C TYR A 153 20.92 16.12 -9.42
N ILE A 154 19.93 16.97 -9.74
CA ILE A 154 18.88 17.37 -8.78
C ILE A 154 18.01 16.14 -8.42
N LEU A 155 17.73 15.26 -9.39
CA LEU A 155 16.87 14.08 -9.25
C LEU A 155 17.60 12.83 -8.73
N ASN A 156 18.85 12.93 -8.30
CA ASN A 156 19.72 11.79 -8.00
C ASN A 156 19.09 10.71 -7.09
N ASN A 157 18.26 11.12 -6.11
CA ASN A 157 17.57 10.22 -5.19
C ASN A 157 16.08 10.13 -5.47
N SER A 158 15.63 10.57 -6.64
CA SER A 158 14.21 10.57 -7.02
C SER A 158 13.90 9.39 -7.93
N LYS A 159 12.66 8.87 -7.84
CA LYS A 159 12.22 7.78 -8.71
C LYS A 159 11.73 8.33 -10.05
N VAL A 160 12.49 8.12 -11.11
CA VAL A 160 12.06 8.44 -12.47
C VAL A 160 11.12 7.35 -12.97
N LEU A 161 9.89 7.72 -13.32
CA LEU A 161 8.85 6.81 -13.80
C LEU A 161 8.86 6.67 -15.32
N ASN A 162 9.10 7.80 -16.02
CA ASN A 162 9.14 7.84 -17.48
C ASN A 162 10.10 8.92 -17.97
N LYS A 163 10.66 8.72 -19.17
CA LYS A 163 11.48 9.67 -19.91
C LYS A 163 11.03 9.70 -21.36
N GLU A 164 10.77 10.89 -21.88
CA GLU A 164 10.40 11.13 -23.27
C GLU A 164 11.43 12.11 -23.87
N PHE A 165 11.89 11.80 -25.07
CA PHE A 165 12.88 12.61 -25.80
C PHE A 165 12.21 13.12 -27.09
N LEU A 166 11.70 14.33 -27.02
CA LEU A 166 10.95 15.02 -28.08
C LEU A 166 11.72 16.28 -28.50
N GLU A 167 11.04 17.38 -28.81
CA GLU A 167 11.65 18.69 -29.00
C GLU A 167 12.38 19.15 -27.73
N ASN A 168 11.76 18.88 -26.57
CA ASN A 168 12.39 18.97 -25.24
C ASN A 168 12.44 17.58 -24.61
N VAL A 169 13.27 17.44 -23.59
CA VAL A 169 13.27 16.25 -22.72
C VAL A 169 12.16 16.41 -21.69
N VAL A 170 11.33 15.36 -21.53
CA VAL A 170 10.25 15.35 -20.55
C VAL A 170 10.42 14.16 -19.62
N TYR A 171 10.50 14.42 -18.33
CA TYR A 171 10.52 13.38 -17.30
C TYR A 171 9.24 13.38 -16.49
N THR A 172 8.74 12.18 -16.15
CA THR A 172 7.74 11.98 -15.10
C THR A 172 8.45 11.35 -13.91
N VAL A 173 8.41 12.02 -12.75
CA VAL A 173 9.21 11.64 -11.58
C VAL A 173 8.40 11.73 -10.28
N LEU A 174 8.78 10.93 -9.29
CA LEU A 174 8.32 11.09 -7.90
C LEU A 174 9.39 11.87 -7.13
N ILE A 175 8.99 12.98 -6.51
CA ILE A 175 9.89 13.87 -5.78
C ILE A 175 9.24 14.30 -4.46
N ASN A 176 10.05 14.65 -3.47
CA ASN A 176 9.60 15.26 -2.23
C ASN A 176 9.64 16.80 -2.29
N ASP A 177 9.18 17.46 -1.23
CA ASP A 177 9.16 18.93 -1.13
C ASP A 177 10.53 19.56 -1.36
N LYS A 178 11.61 18.96 -0.83
CA LYS A 178 12.98 19.49 -0.98
C LYS A 178 13.46 19.50 -2.43
N VAL A 179 13.08 18.47 -3.19
CA VAL A 179 13.44 18.37 -4.62
C VAL A 179 12.53 19.29 -5.42
N LEU A 180 11.24 19.37 -5.07
CA LEU A 180 10.29 20.28 -5.71
C LEU A 180 10.77 21.74 -5.64
N GLU A 181 11.24 22.20 -4.48
CA GLU A 181 11.82 23.53 -4.31
C GLU A 181 12.99 23.82 -5.24
N LYS A 182 13.87 22.83 -5.47
CA LYS A 182 15.03 22.98 -6.38
C LYS A 182 14.63 23.06 -7.86
N LEU A 183 13.43 22.61 -8.18
CA LEU A 183 12.90 22.58 -9.55
C LEU A 183 11.97 23.76 -9.88
N ASN A 184 11.75 24.73 -8.97
CA ASN A 184 10.83 25.87 -9.13
C ASN A 184 11.04 26.70 -10.40
N ASN A 185 12.29 26.74 -10.93
CA ASN A 185 12.66 27.54 -12.10
C ASN A 185 12.51 26.79 -13.43
N TYR A 186 11.99 25.56 -13.40
CA TYR A 186 11.76 24.75 -14.59
C TYR A 186 10.28 24.68 -14.93
N ASP A 187 9.97 24.34 -16.17
CA ASP A 187 8.60 24.07 -16.61
C ASP A 187 8.13 22.74 -15.99
N LEU A 188 7.35 22.86 -14.93
CA LEU A 188 6.96 21.75 -14.08
C LEU A 188 5.44 21.75 -13.84
N GLU A 189 4.82 20.58 -14.06
CA GLU A 189 3.42 20.30 -13.78
C GLU A 189 3.30 19.28 -12.65
N ILE A 190 2.58 19.61 -11.58
CA ILE A 190 2.26 18.66 -10.51
C ILE A 190 1.03 17.86 -10.95
N LEU A 191 1.22 16.55 -11.20
CA LEU A 191 0.16 15.64 -11.62
C LEU A 191 -0.63 15.10 -10.44
N GLU A 192 0.06 14.82 -9.31
CA GLU A 192 -0.54 14.17 -8.15
C GLU A 192 0.28 14.46 -6.88
N LYS A 193 -0.41 14.57 -5.75
CA LYS A 193 0.19 14.57 -4.41
C LYS A 193 -0.09 13.23 -3.75
N LEU A 194 0.96 12.52 -3.31
CA LEU A 194 0.88 11.13 -2.84
C LEU A 194 1.91 10.86 -1.74
N TYR A 195 1.84 9.67 -1.13
CA TYR A 195 2.90 9.19 -0.24
C TYR A 195 3.98 8.48 -1.05
N ILE A 196 5.25 8.80 -0.80
CA ILE A 196 6.43 8.16 -1.39
C ILE A 196 7.34 7.64 -0.28
N GLU A 197 8.20 6.68 -0.61
CA GLU A 197 9.23 6.21 0.31
C GLU A 197 10.19 7.36 0.66
N LYS A 198 10.44 7.53 1.94
CA LYS A 198 11.40 8.52 2.43
C LYS A 198 12.82 8.04 2.18
N VAL A 199 13.59 8.82 1.45
CA VAL A 199 14.99 8.53 1.06
C VAL A 199 15.98 9.27 1.93
#